data_7041e90ec2878ae51a6f1f0bf0b53f34
#
_entry.id   7041e90ec2878ae51a6f1f0bf0b53f34
#
_cell.length_a   1.000
_cell.length_b   1.000
_cell.length_c   1.000
_cell.angle_alpha   90.00
_cell.angle_beta   90.00
_cell.angle_gamma   90.00
#
_symmetry.space_group_name_H-M   'P 1'
#
loop_
_entity.id
_entity.type
_entity.pdbx_description
1 polymer ?
#
loop_
_entity_poly.entity_id
_entity_poly.type
_entity_poly.pdbx_seq_one_letter_code
_entity_poly.pdbx_strand_id
1 'polypeptide(L)'
;DKMASYRKRKNLWQAQVRIKDHGSISKSFHSRKDAQIWATEQEALMLSGKWKKRDFSTLRLSDLMTKYMKEVTPKKKGKCPEERRLRRLLRETDLMNNLLQEVGPPVIASYRDRRLKDGVRACQYDLVLIRHAWNIGRLEWGWDLGPNPVEQIKLPKNNPPRERRLRKGKVGRGKARARGRPKRRR
;
A
#
# COMPACT_ATOMS: atom_id res chain seq x y z
N ASP A 1 -9.23 12.74 31.84
CA ASP A 1 -9.48 12.66 30.38
C ASP A 1 -8.74 11.47 29.82
N LYS A 2 -9.46 10.53 29.19
CA LYS A 2 -8.82 9.38 28.52
C LYS A 2 -8.06 9.88 27.29
N MET A 3 -6.74 9.88 27.35
CA MET A 3 -5.86 10.28 26.25
C MET A 3 -5.74 9.20 25.17
N ALA A 4 -5.84 7.91 25.54
CA ALA A 4 -5.80 6.79 24.60
C ALA A 4 -7.17 6.14 24.37
N SER A 5 -7.45 5.78 23.14
CA SER A 5 -8.59 4.97 22.74
C SER A 5 -8.15 3.74 21.93
N TYR A 6 -8.87 2.63 22.11
CA TYR A 6 -8.55 1.35 21.47
C TYR A 6 -9.75 0.85 20.68
N ARG A 7 -9.54 0.50 19.42
CA ARG A 7 -10.59 -0.02 18.55
C ARG A 7 -10.11 -1.26 17.82
N LYS A 8 -10.90 -2.32 17.87
CA LYS A 8 -10.63 -3.53 17.07
C LYS A 8 -11.16 -3.32 15.64
N ARG A 9 -10.30 -3.53 14.64
CA ARG A 9 -10.65 -3.48 13.22
C ARG A 9 -10.15 -4.75 12.54
N LYS A 10 -11.08 -5.62 12.14
CA LYS A 10 -10.75 -6.97 11.61
C LYS A 10 -9.84 -7.69 12.63
N ASN A 11 -8.64 -8.07 12.23
CA ASN A 11 -7.68 -8.81 13.06
C ASN A 11 -6.64 -7.93 13.75
N LEU A 12 -6.80 -6.60 13.70
CA LEU A 12 -5.85 -5.65 14.28
C LEU A 12 -6.50 -4.78 15.35
N TRP A 13 -5.72 -4.41 16.36
CA TRP A 13 -6.07 -3.44 17.38
C TRP A 13 -5.47 -2.08 17.01
N GLN A 14 -6.30 -1.09 16.76
CA GLN A 14 -5.87 0.28 16.54
C GLN A 14 -5.88 1.01 17.88
N ALA A 15 -4.70 1.50 18.29
CA ALA A 15 -4.56 2.47 19.37
C ALA A 15 -4.54 3.88 18.77
N GLN A 16 -5.25 4.80 19.41
CA GLN A 16 -5.22 6.23 19.09
C GLN A 16 -4.96 7.00 20.36
N VAL A 17 -3.92 7.80 20.37
CA VAL A 17 -3.58 8.72 21.47
C VAL A 17 -3.85 10.15 21.00
N ARG A 18 -4.58 10.92 21.81
CA ARG A 18 -4.90 12.32 21.54
C ARG A 18 -4.59 13.14 22.77
N ILE A 19 -3.76 14.15 22.62
CA ILE A 19 -3.44 15.12 23.66
C ILE A 19 -3.72 16.51 23.11
N LYS A 20 -4.29 17.36 23.96
CA LYS A 20 -4.51 18.78 23.66
C LYS A 20 -3.17 19.38 23.25
N ASP A 21 -3.14 20.17 22.19
CA ASP A 21 -1.97 20.85 21.64
C ASP A 21 -0.97 19.98 20.84
N HIS A 22 -1.01 18.64 20.96
CA HIS A 22 -0.11 17.74 20.21
C HIS A 22 -0.80 16.97 19.06
N GLY A 23 -2.13 17.12 18.92
CA GLY A 23 -2.90 16.42 17.90
C GLY A 23 -3.19 14.95 18.25
N SER A 24 -3.42 14.12 17.25
CA SER A 24 -3.69 12.71 17.48
C SER A 24 -2.76 11.83 16.65
N ILE A 25 -2.29 10.76 17.24
CA ILE A 25 -1.53 9.72 16.58
C ILE A 25 -2.25 8.39 16.71
N SER A 26 -2.13 7.51 15.71
CA SER A 26 -2.72 6.18 15.77
C SER A 26 -1.78 5.14 15.16
N LYS A 27 -1.82 3.93 15.70
CA LYS A 27 -1.07 2.78 15.20
C LYS A 27 -1.86 1.50 15.42
N SER A 28 -1.69 0.50 14.53
CA SER A 28 -2.36 -0.79 14.62
C SER A 28 -1.40 -1.89 15.03
N PHE A 29 -1.91 -2.85 15.84
CA PHE A 29 -1.15 -3.94 16.43
C PHE A 29 -1.93 -5.24 16.31
N HIS A 30 -1.25 -6.38 16.33
CA HIS A 30 -1.89 -7.69 16.36
C HIS A 30 -2.49 -8.01 17.74
N SER A 31 -1.88 -7.49 18.81
CA SER A 31 -2.31 -7.68 20.19
C SER A 31 -2.85 -6.39 20.80
N ARG A 32 -3.90 -6.52 21.64
CA ARG A 32 -4.40 -5.41 22.46
C ARG A 32 -3.35 -4.94 23.45
N LYS A 33 -2.57 -5.88 24.01
CA LYS A 33 -1.51 -5.59 24.99
C LYS A 33 -0.43 -4.70 24.37
N ASP A 34 0.02 -5.00 23.16
CA ASP A 34 1.02 -4.19 22.45
C ASP A 34 0.48 -2.79 22.11
N ALA A 35 -0.81 -2.71 21.76
CA ALA A 35 -1.48 -1.45 21.53
C ALA A 35 -1.52 -0.58 22.83
N GLN A 36 -1.71 -1.18 23.98
CA GLN A 36 -1.71 -0.49 25.29
C GLN A 36 -0.31 -0.01 25.65
N ILE A 37 0.71 -0.88 25.56
CA ILE A 37 2.09 -0.53 25.85
C ILE A 37 2.52 0.66 24.99
N TRP A 38 2.30 0.58 23.68
CA TRP A 38 2.63 1.68 22.78
C TRP A 38 1.91 2.99 23.13
N ALA A 39 0.61 2.92 23.47
CA ALA A 39 -0.15 4.11 23.82
C ALA A 39 0.41 4.79 25.08
N THR A 40 0.72 4.01 26.12
CA THR A 40 1.32 4.51 27.37
C THR A 40 2.69 5.16 27.12
N GLU A 41 3.52 4.55 26.27
CA GLU A 41 4.81 5.13 25.87
C GLU A 41 4.64 6.48 25.16
N GLN A 42 3.68 6.56 24.22
CA GLN A 42 3.42 7.82 23.50
C GLN A 42 2.85 8.90 24.43
N GLU A 43 1.96 8.55 25.34
CA GLU A 43 1.44 9.46 26.36
C GLU A 43 2.58 10.01 27.24
N ALA A 44 3.47 9.15 27.72
CA ALA A 44 4.61 9.55 28.53
C ALA A 44 5.57 10.49 27.75
N LEU A 45 5.84 10.21 26.49
CA LEU A 45 6.65 11.06 25.62
C LEU A 45 6.01 12.43 25.40
N MET A 46 4.70 12.49 25.17
CA MET A 46 3.98 13.73 24.98
C MET A 46 3.94 14.58 26.26
N LEU A 47 3.68 13.95 27.41
CA LEU A 47 3.65 14.62 28.72
C LEU A 47 5.03 15.13 29.13
N SER A 48 6.12 14.42 28.80
CA SER A 48 7.48 14.85 29.09
C SER A 48 8.01 15.96 28.16
N GLY A 49 7.21 16.40 27.19
CA GLY A 49 7.64 17.37 26.18
C GLY A 49 8.70 16.86 25.20
N LYS A 50 9.10 15.59 25.33
CA LYS A 50 10.10 14.96 24.44
C LYS A 50 9.47 14.43 23.14
N TRP A 51 8.14 14.39 23.07
CA TRP A 51 7.45 13.95 21.89
C TRP A 51 7.60 14.98 20.77
N LYS A 52 8.25 14.57 19.68
CA LYS A 52 8.28 15.36 18.45
C LYS A 52 7.30 14.72 17.47
N LYS A 53 6.29 15.47 17.03
CA LYS A 53 5.47 15.07 15.89
C LYS A 53 6.45 14.81 14.75
N ARG A 54 6.42 13.58 14.19
CA ARG A 54 7.23 13.32 13.00
C ARG A 54 6.78 14.27 11.92
N ASP A 55 7.68 15.14 11.52
CA ASP A 55 7.42 16.07 10.44
C ASP A 55 7.47 15.30 9.12
N PHE A 56 6.31 15.09 8.54
CA PHE A 56 6.16 14.46 7.23
C PHE A 56 6.04 15.50 6.11
N SER A 57 6.21 16.79 6.44
CA SER A 57 6.07 17.89 5.48
C SER A 57 7.08 17.82 4.35
N THR A 58 8.25 17.22 4.60
CA THR A 58 9.32 17.07 3.62
C THR A 58 9.28 15.74 2.87
N LEU A 59 8.48 14.77 3.34
CA LEU A 59 8.41 13.46 2.71
C LEU A 59 7.61 13.49 1.41
N ARG A 60 8.15 12.83 0.41
CA ARG A 60 7.55 12.68 -0.91
C ARG A 60 6.87 11.31 -1.06
N LEU A 61 6.03 11.20 -2.07
CA LEU A 61 5.43 9.90 -2.42
C LEU A 61 6.50 8.87 -2.76
N SER A 62 7.62 9.28 -3.36
CA SER A 62 8.79 8.43 -3.63
C SER A 62 9.36 7.79 -2.37
N ASP A 63 9.39 8.51 -1.25
CA ASP A 63 9.92 7.99 0.02
C ASP A 63 9.02 6.89 0.58
N LEU A 64 7.70 7.10 0.54
CA LEU A 64 6.70 6.12 0.91
C LEU A 64 6.84 4.83 0.07
N MET A 65 6.92 4.98 -1.25
CA MET A 65 7.02 3.84 -2.17
C MET A 65 8.36 3.12 -2.05
N THR A 66 9.45 3.84 -1.81
CA THR A 66 10.78 3.26 -1.60
C THR A 66 10.82 2.45 -0.30
N LYS A 67 10.27 2.99 0.79
CA LYS A 67 10.17 2.28 2.05
C LYS A 67 9.30 1.04 1.92
N TYR A 68 8.17 1.13 1.23
CA TYR A 68 7.31 0.00 0.93
C TYR A 68 8.04 -1.09 0.14
N MET A 69 8.81 -0.71 -0.88
CA MET A 69 9.59 -1.65 -1.68
C MET A 69 10.65 -2.37 -0.85
N LYS A 70 11.27 -1.70 0.14
CA LYS A 70 12.31 -2.27 1.00
C LYS A 70 11.77 -3.17 2.11
N GLU A 71 10.67 -2.80 2.74
CA GLU A 71 10.19 -3.46 3.98
C GLU A 71 9.05 -4.47 3.74
N VAL A 72 8.19 -4.23 2.74
CA VAL A 72 6.97 -5.00 2.51
C VAL A 72 7.10 -5.96 1.34
N THR A 73 7.60 -5.47 0.21
CA THR A 73 7.72 -6.28 -1.03
C THR A 73 8.54 -7.57 -0.86
N PRO A 74 9.67 -7.58 -0.13
CA PRO A 74 10.48 -8.80 0.03
C PRO A 74 9.75 -9.94 0.75
N LYS A 75 8.79 -9.63 1.60
CA LYS A 75 8.00 -10.61 2.37
C LYS A 75 6.91 -11.30 1.54
N LYS A 76 6.68 -10.84 0.30
CA LYS A 76 5.61 -11.34 -0.57
C LYS A 76 6.09 -12.46 -1.50
N LYS A 77 5.21 -13.41 -1.79
CA LYS A 77 5.48 -14.46 -2.80
C LYS A 77 5.72 -13.88 -4.20
N GLY A 78 5.03 -12.81 -4.57
CA GLY A 78 5.12 -12.12 -5.85
C GLY A 78 6.14 -10.97 -5.90
N LYS A 79 7.23 -11.03 -5.12
CA LYS A 79 8.21 -9.94 -4.96
C LYS A 79 8.81 -9.43 -6.27
N CYS A 80 9.29 -10.29 -7.15
CA CYS A 80 9.99 -9.87 -8.37
C CYS A 80 9.12 -9.06 -9.37
N PRO A 81 7.89 -9.47 -9.72
CA PRO A 81 7.04 -8.66 -10.58
C PRO A 81 6.57 -7.38 -9.89
N GLU A 82 6.34 -7.38 -8.57
CA GLU A 82 5.96 -6.18 -7.83
C GLU A 82 7.11 -5.17 -7.80
N GLU A 83 8.33 -5.62 -7.52
CA GLU A 83 9.53 -4.78 -7.50
C GLU A 83 9.79 -4.09 -8.85
N ARG A 84 9.65 -4.83 -9.96
CA ARG A 84 9.77 -4.25 -11.31
C ARG A 84 8.74 -3.14 -11.56
N ARG A 85 7.51 -3.31 -11.09
CA ARG A 85 6.45 -2.30 -11.20
C ARG A 85 6.76 -1.09 -10.32
N LEU A 86 7.21 -1.31 -9.09
CA LEU A 86 7.60 -0.23 -8.18
C LEU A 86 8.75 0.59 -8.74
N ARG A 87 9.80 -0.06 -9.27
CA ARG A 87 10.92 0.63 -9.92
C ARG A 87 10.46 1.47 -11.13
N ARG A 88 9.52 0.97 -11.91
CA ARG A 88 8.93 1.76 -13.01
C ARG A 88 8.12 2.93 -12.46
N LEU A 89 7.27 2.69 -11.46
CA LEU A 89 6.44 3.71 -10.87
C LEU A 89 7.27 4.84 -10.24
N LEU A 90 8.40 4.50 -9.61
CA LEU A 90 9.35 5.47 -9.05
C LEU A 90 10.02 6.38 -10.12
N ARG A 91 9.97 6.02 -11.40
CA ARG A 91 10.44 6.88 -12.51
C ARG A 91 9.42 7.93 -12.94
N GLU A 92 8.18 7.83 -12.47
CA GLU A 92 7.11 8.81 -12.73
C GLU A 92 7.32 10.06 -11.87
N THR A 93 8.28 10.89 -12.24
CA THR A 93 8.72 12.06 -11.47
C THR A 93 7.59 13.01 -11.11
N ASP A 94 6.66 13.25 -12.06
CA ASP A 94 5.51 14.13 -11.86
C ASP A 94 4.60 13.70 -10.70
N LEU A 95 4.50 12.39 -10.47
CA LEU A 95 3.72 11.85 -9.36
C LEU A 95 4.58 11.68 -8.11
N MET A 96 5.78 11.12 -8.25
CA MET A 96 6.62 10.69 -7.14
C MET A 96 7.27 11.85 -6.37
N ASN A 97 7.48 12.99 -7.02
CA ASN A 97 8.06 14.18 -6.41
C ASN A 97 7.08 15.00 -5.57
N ASN A 98 5.78 14.73 -5.65
CA ASN A 98 4.81 15.43 -4.82
C ASN A 98 5.03 15.13 -3.34
N LEU A 99 4.92 16.16 -2.50
CA LEU A 99 4.92 16.00 -1.06
C LEU A 99 3.70 15.17 -0.64
N LEU A 100 3.86 14.29 0.35
CA LEU A 100 2.76 13.40 0.79
C LEU A 100 1.50 14.17 1.20
N GLN A 101 1.65 15.39 1.71
CA GLN A 101 0.55 16.26 2.08
C GLN A 101 -0.23 16.79 0.86
N GLU A 102 0.43 16.90 -0.28
CA GLU A 102 -0.14 17.41 -1.54
C GLU A 102 -0.76 16.29 -2.39
N VAL A 103 -0.45 15.03 -2.07
CA VAL A 103 -1.00 13.88 -2.80
C VAL A 103 -2.47 13.68 -2.45
N GLY A 104 -3.32 14.46 -3.10
CA GLY A 104 -4.77 14.35 -2.99
C GLY A 104 -5.41 13.57 -4.15
N PRO A 105 -6.75 13.38 -4.10
CA PRO A 105 -7.50 12.74 -5.18
C PRO A 105 -7.27 13.34 -6.57
N PRO A 106 -7.14 14.67 -6.75
CA PRO A 106 -6.87 15.26 -8.07
C PRO A 106 -5.54 14.82 -8.68
N VAL A 107 -4.48 14.74 -7.85
CA VAL A 107 -3.13 14.31 -8.30
C VAL A 107 -3.19 12.86 -8.78
N ILE A 108 -3.84 11.99 -8.01
CA ILE A 108 -3.98 10.58 -8.38
C ILE A 108 -4.89 10.40 -9.60
N ALA A 109 -5.95 11.21 -9.74
CA ALA A 109 -6.83 11.17 -10.91
C ALA A 109 -6.09 11.59 -12.18
N SER A 110 -5.29 12.65 -12.14
CA SER A 110 -4.45 13.08 -13.27
C SER A 110 -3.46 11.99 -13.70
N TYR A 111 -2.82 11.35 -12.73
CA TYR A 111 -1.95 10.20 -13.01
C TYR A 111 -2.73 9.03 -13.63
N ARG A 112 -3.89 8.67 -13.08
CA ARG A 112 -4.76 7.62 -13.63
C ARG A 112 -5.09 7.89 -15.09
N ASP A 113 -5.53 9.09 -15.43
CA ASP A 113 -6.01 9.42 -16.77
C ASP A 113 -4.87 9.42 -17.79
N ARG A 114 -3.68 9.89 -17.40
CA ARG A 114 -2.47 9.76 -18.20
C ARG A 114 -2.07 8.29 -18.38
N ARG A 115 -2.08 7.52 -17.32
CA ARG A 115 -1.63 6.12 -17.31
C ARG A 115 -2.57 5.15 -18.03
N LEU A 116 -3.84 5.53 -18.18
CA LEU A 116 -4.81 4.74 -18.95
C LEU A 116 -4.43 4.58 -20.42
N LYS A 117 -3.68 5.53 -20.98
CA LYS A 117 -3.14 5.46 -22.37
C LYS A 117 -2.23 4.26 -22.56
N ASP A 118 -1.52 3.83 -21.52
CA ASP A 118 -0.62 2.67 -21.54
C ASP A 118 -1.33 1.35 -21.23
N GLY A 119 -2.60 1.42 -20.88
CA GLY A 119 -3.47 0.28 -20.68
C GLY A 119 -4.09 0.20 -19.28
N VAL A 120 -5.36 -0.22 -19.26
CA VAL A 120 -6.20 -0.28 -18.04
C VAL A 120 -5.56 -1.13 -16.93
N ARG A 121 -5.06 -2.32 -17.27
CA ARG A 121 -4.45 -3.23 -16.28
C ARG A 121 -3.19 -2.63 -15.64
N ALA A 122 -2.35 -1.96 -16.41
CA ALA A 122 -1.15 -1.33 -15.91
C ALA A 122 -1.50 -0.22 -14.90
N CYS A 123 -2.45 0.63 -15.27
CA CYS A 123 -2.96 1.67 -14.39
C CYS A 123 -3.55 1.10 -13.08
N GLN A 124 -4.38 0.07 -13.17
CA GLN A 124 -4.96 -0.57 -11.98
C GLN A 124 -3.90 -1.11 -11.02
N TYR A 125 -2.88 -1.80 -11.53
CA TYR A 125 -1.80 -2.31 -10.69
C TYR A 125 -1.03 -1.20 -9.98
N ASP A 126 -0.76 -0.10 -10.66
CA ASP A 126 -0.07 1.04 -10.06
C ASP A 126 -0.89 1.67 -8.94
N LEU A 127 -2.19 1.89 -9.19
CA LEU A 127 -3.12 2.42 -8.17
C LEU A 127 -3.25 1.49 -6.96
N VAL A 128 -3.28 0.17 -7.18
CA VAL A 128 -3.30 -0.82 -6.09
C VAL A 128 -2.03 -0.74 -5.25
N LEU A 129 -0.85 -0.58 -5.88
CA LEU A 129 0.41 -0.44 -5.15
C LEU A 129 0.43 0.84 -4.30
N ILE A 130 0.01 1.97 -4.86
CA ILE A 130 -0.06 3.25 -4.13
C ILE A 130 -1.04 3.13 -2.97
N ARG A 131 -2.24 2.58 -3.21
CA ARG A 131 -3.26 2.36 -2.17
C ARG A 131 -2.72 1.52 -1.02
N HIS A 132 -2.04 0.44 -1.33
CA HIS A 132 -1.51 -0.48 -0.33
C HIS A 132 -0.37 0.16 0.46
N ALA A 133 0.56 0.84 -0.20
CA ALA A 133 1.65 1.56 0.46
C ALA A 133 1.11 2.66 1.39
N TRP A 134 0.10 3.41 0.94
CA TRP A 134 -0.55 4.46 1.74
C TRP A 134 -1.19 3.89 3.02
N ASN A 135 -1.93 2.80 2.89
CA ASN A 135 -2.60 2.16 4.03
C ASN A 135 -1.58 1.59 5.03
N ILE A 136 -0.49 0.99 4.56
CA ILE A 136 0.59 0.52 5.44
C ILE A 136 1.27 1.71 6.12
N GLY A 137 1.59 2.77 5.39
CA GLY A 137 2.17 3.98 5.96
C GLY A 137 1.33 4.54 7.10
N ARG A 138 0.02 4.63 6.88
CA ARG A 138 -0.91 5.16 7.88
C ARG A 138 -1.16 4.20 9.05
N LEU A 139 -1.33 2.91 8.78
CA LEU A 139 -1.80 1.95 9.79
C LEU A 139 -0.67 1.25 10.54
N GLU A 140 0.42 0.92 9.84
CA GLU A 140 1.52 0.16 10.43
C GLU A 140 2.70 1.04 10.82
N TRP A 141 3.07 2.00 9.99
CA TRP A 141 4.20 2.88 10.29
C TRP A 141 3.82 4.10 11.13
N GLY A 142 2.51 4.33 11.34
CA GLY A 142 2.01 5.45 12.14
C GLY A 142 2.30 6.82 11.51
N TRP A 143 2.41 6.88 10.19
CA TRP A 143 2.54 8.13 9.48
C TRP A 143 1.19 8.87 9.50
N ASP A 144 1.24 10.17 9.82
CA ASP A 144 0.04 11.02 9.84
C ASP A 144 -0.38 11.37 8.40
N LEU A 145 -0.73 10.34 7.64
CA LEU A 145 -1.27 10.47 6.30
C LEU A 145 -2.78 10.62 6.40
N GLY A 146 -3.32 11.55 5.66
CA GLY A 146 -4.76 11.71 5.51
C GLY A 146 -5.47 10.45 4.97
N PRO A 147 -6.76 10.54 4.66
CA PRO A 147 -7.50 9.45 4.03
C PRO A 147 -6.83 9.07 2.71
N ASN A 148 -6.94 7.79 2.33
CA ASN A 148 -6.25 7.28 1.16
C ASN A 148 -6.80 7.93 -0.13
N PRO A 149 -6.01 8.68 -0.89
CA PRO A 149 -6.49 9.40 -2.06
C PRO A 149 -6.93 8.49 -3.20
N VAL A 150 -6.41 7.25 -3.25
CA VAL A 150 -6.82 6.26 -4.26
C VAL A 150 -8.21 5.71 -3.99
N GLU A 151 -8.65 5.67 -2.74
CA GLU A 151 -9.99 5.20 -2.36
C GLU A 151 -11.08 6.24 -2.67
N GLN A 152 -10.67 7.50 -2.87
CA GLN A 152 -11.59 8.60 -3.16
C GLN A 152 -11.82 8.83 -4.65
N ILE A 153 -11.10 8.13 -5.52
CA ILE A 153 -11.23 8.24 -6.97
C ILE A 153 -11.93 7.02 -7.57
N LYS A 154 -12.56 7.24 -8.71
CA LYS A 154 -13.13 6.15 -9.51
C LYS A 154 -12.02 5.33 -10.18
N LEU A 155 -11.94 4.06 -9.86
CA LEU A 155 -10.97 3.16 -10.47
C LEU A 155 -11.36 2.80 -11.92
N PRO A 156 -10.40 2.60 -12.83
CA PRO A 156 -10.67 2.14 -14.19
C PRO A 156 -11.40 0.81 -14.20
N LYS A 157 -12.40 0.67 -15.05
CA LYS A 157 -13.09 -0.62 -15.25
C LYS A 157 -12.18 -1.60 -15.99
N ASN A 158 -12.32 -2.88 -15.68
CA ASN A 158 -11.61 -3.93 -16.42
C ASN A 158 -12.06 -3.97 -17.89
N ASN A 159 -11.12 -4.26 -18.78
CA ASN A 159 -11.47 -4.61 -20.14
C ASN A 159 -12.26 -5.93 -20.13
N PRO A 160 -13.21 -6.10 -21.05
CA PRO A 160 -13.92 -7.35 -21.18
C PRO A 160 -12.95 -8.52 -21.40
N PRO A 161 -13.30 -9.73 -20.97
CA PRO A 161 -12.45 -10.90 -21.18
C PRO A 161 -12.20 -11.08 -22.67
N ARG A 162 -10.97 -11.43 -23.03
CA ARG A 162 -10.62 -11.71 -24.43
C ARG A 162 -11.26 -13.04 -24.83
N GLU A 163 -12.19 -13.02 -25.77
CA GLU A 163 -12.68 -14.21 -26.45
C GLU A 163 -11.58 -14.74 -27.39
N ARG A 164 -10.78 -15.66 -26.91
CA ARG A 164 -9.87 -16.41 -27.77
C ARG A 164 -10.63 -17.58 -28.38
N ARG A 165 -11.10 -17.42 -29.59
CA ARG A 165 -11.55 -18.57 -30.38
C ARG A 165 -10.32 -19.43 -30.72
N LEU A 166 -10.34 -20.68 -30.27
CA LEU A 166 -9.30 -21.65 -30.64
C LEU A 166 -9.44 -21.87 -32.18
N ARG A 167 -8.36 -21.52 -32.89
CA ARG A 167 -8.30 -21.85 -34.32
C ARG A 167 -8.34 -23.36 -34.47
N LYS A 168 -9.27 -23.88 -35.33
CA LYS A 168 -9.30 -25.29 -35.73
C LYS A 168 -7.88 -25.68 -36.18
N GLY A 169 -7.28 -26.69 -35.55
CA GLY A 169 -5.90 -27.12 -35.82
C GLY A 169 -4.89 -27.00 -34.65
N LYS A 170 -5.19 -26.25 -33.59
CA LYS A 170 -4.28 -26.18 -32.41
C LYS A 170 -4.71 -27.07 -31.24
N VAL A 171 -5.82 -27.85 -31.38
CA VAL A 171 -6.31 -28.69 -30.30
C VAL A 171 -5.42 -29.94 -30.05
N GLY A 172 -4.57 -30.31 -31.00
CA GLY A 172 -3.75 -31.52 -30.90
C GLY A 172 -2.45 -31.41 -30.10
N ARG A 173 -1.89 -30.18 -29.91
CA ARG A 173 -0.58 -30.03 -29.24
C ARG A 173 -0.63 -29.88 -27.70
N GLY A 174 -1.81 -29.65 -27.14
CA GLY A 174 -1.97 -29.47 -25.69
C GLY A 174 -2.11 -30.79 -24.91
N LYS A 175 -2.55 -31.88 -25.56
CA LYS A 175 -2.76 -33.18 -24.90
C LYS A 175 -1.51 -34.06 -24.81
N ALA A 176 -0.46 -33.78 -25.57
CA ALA A 176 0.76 -34.58 -25.56
C ALA A 176 1.72 -34.29 -24.38
N ARG A 177 1.53 -33.18 -23.64
CA ARG A 177 2.43 -32.82 -22.52
C ARG A 177 1.98 -33.33 -21.15
N ALA A 178 0.86 -34.00 -21.04
CA ALA A 178 0.32 -34.53 -19.78
C ALA A 178 0.68 -36.00 -19.51
N ARG A 179 1.46 -36.67 -20.38
CA ARG A 179 1.92 -38.05 -20.13
C ARG A 179 3.41 -38.08 -19.84
N GLY A 180 3.72 -38.32 -18.53
CA GLY A 180 4.90 -39.03 -18.12
C GLY A 180 6.16 -38.21 -17.84
N ARG A 181 6.27 -37.63 -16.63
CA ARG A 181 7.56 -37.60 -15.95
C ARG A 181 7.72 -38.91 -15.16
N PRO A 182 8.65 -39.78 -15.48
CA PRO A 182 8.91 -40.97 -14.64
C PRO A 182 9.46 -40.52 -13.29
N LYS A 183 8.86 -41.03 -12.20
CA LYS A 183 9.38 -40.87 -10.84
C LYS A 183 10.77 -41.55 -10.79
N ARG A 184 11.83 -40.83 -10.57
CA ARG A 184 13.14 -41.39 -10.19
C ARG A 184 12.96 -42.04 -8.82
N ARG A 185 13.04 -43.36 -8.79
CA ARG A 185 13.25 -44.14 -7.56
C ARG A 185 14.67 -43.84 -7.06
N ARG A 186 14.78 -43.54 -5.77
CA ARG A 186 16.04 -43.70 -5.01
C ARG A 186 16.19 -45.16 -4.62
#